data_76fbdff136aa964e3f77b69fdad4318c
#
_entry.id   76fbdff136aa964e3f77b69fdad4318c
#
_cell.length_a   1.000
_cell.length_b   1.000
_cell.length_c   1.000
_cell.angle_alpha   90.00
_cell.angle_beta   90.00
_cell.angle_gamma   90.00
#
_symmetry.space_group_name_H-M   'P 1'
#
loop_
_entity.id
_entity.type
_entity.pdbx_description
1 polymer ?
#
loop_
_entity_poly.entity_id
_entity_poly.type
_entity_poly.pdbx_seq_one_letter_code
_entity_poly.pdbx_strand_id
1 'polypeptide(L)'
;MQPLTFQGGVFSDETALGRVGVKITVQPQGIDAKPGEGTTFKLASTEVLLEVGGASGKMVFCRNPEKTLTIFSEAPGFLKALTLHPNPHVHQQALSIE
;
A
#
# COMPACT_ATOMS: atom_id res chain seq x y z
N MET A 1 -12.60 -11.11 -5.60
CA MET A 1 -11.33 -11.10 -4.81
C MET A 1 -11.65 -11.00 -3.34
N GLN A 2 -11.12 -11.89 -2.54
CA GLN A 2 -11.23 -11.77 -1.10
C GLN A 2 -10.19 -10.80 -0.59
N PRO A 3 -10.52 -10.00 0.44
CA PRO A 3 -9.54 -9.09 1.02
C PRO A 3 -8.35 -9.87 1.61
N LEU A 4 -7.14 -9.37 1.37
CA LEU A 4 -5.90 -9.92 1.89
C LEU A 4 -5.25 -8.89 2.80
N THR A 5 -4.71 -9.36 3.94
CA THR A 5 -4.14 -8.48 4.94
C THR A 5 -2.65 -8.70 5.12
N PHE A 6 -1.93 -7.61 5.40
CA PHE A 6 -0.48 -7.62 5.57
C PHE A 6 -0.07 -6.63 6.65
N GLN A 7 1.09 -6.86 7.24
CA GLN A 7 1.71 -5.90 8.15
C GLN A 7 2.52 -4.89 7.36
N GLY A 8 2.47 -3.64 7.77
CA GLY A 8 3.25 -2.60 7.11
C GLY A 8 3.27 -1.32 7.91
N GLY A 9 3.48 -0.21 7.22
CA GLY A 9 3.50 1.10 7.84
C GLY A 9 2.90 2.15 6.93
N VAL A 10 2.72 3.34 7.47
CA VAL A 10 2.20 4.49 6.74
C VAL A 10 2.99 5.74 7.10
N PHE A 11 3.25 6.57 6.07
CA PHE A 11 3.69 7.96 6.23
C PHE A 11 2.59 8.86 5.71
N SER A 12 2.27 9.90 6.47
CA SER A 12 1.29 10.89 6.05
C SER A 12 1.67 12.23 6.64
N ASP A 13 1.32 13.32 5.96
CA ASP A 13 1.48 14.67 6.49
C ASP A 13 0.68 14.86 7.78
N GLU A 14 -0.31 14.00 8.02
CA GLU A 14 -1.16 14.05 9.20
C GLU A 14 -0.60 13.26 10.38
N THR A 15 0.46 12.46 10.19
CA THR A 15 1.03 11.69 11.29
C THR A 15 2.09 12.50 12.02
N ALA A 16 1.86 12.76 13.31
CA ALA A 16 2.77 13.57 14.11
C ALA A 16 4.13 12.93 14.32
N LEU A 17 4.19 11.60 14.27
CA LEU A 17 5.42 10.82 14.52
C LEU A 17 6.07 10.30 13.23
N GLY A 18 5.58 10.73 12.06
CA GLY A 18 6.09 10.30 10.77
C GLY A 18 5.59 8.92 10.38
N ARG A 19 6.24 7.87 10.87
CA ARG A 19 5.88 6.49 10.52
C ARG A 19 4.97 5.87 11.57
N VAL A 20 3.90 5.20 11.12
CA VAL A 20 2.97 4.49 12.00
C VAL A 20 2.80 3.06 11.49
N GLY A 21 2.85 2.06 12.38
CA GLY A 21 2.59 0.67 12.03
C GLY A 21 1.11 0.46 11.76
N VAL A 22 0.78 -0.30 10.70
CA VAL A 22 -0.60 -0.50 10.27
C VAL A 22 -0.85 -1.93 9.83
N LYS A 23 -2.12 -2.31 9.80
CA LYS A 23 -2.61 -3.50 9.13
C LYS A 23 -3.14 -3.06 7.76
N ILE A 24 -2.55 -3.60 6.71
CA ILE A 24 -2.92 -3.26 5.33
C ILE A 24 -3.93 -4.28 4.82
N THR A 25 -5.00 -3.80 4.20
CA THR A 25 -5.99 -4.66 3.54
C THR A 25 -6.06 -4.29 2.07
N VAL A 26 -5.78 -5.27 1.21
CA VAL A 26 -5.87 -5.11 -0.25
C VAL A 26 -7.25 -5.56 -0.68
N GLN A 27 -8.00 -4.65 -1.32
CA GLN A 27 -9.36 -4.86 -1.76
C GLN A 27 -9.52 -4.41 -3.21
N PRO A 28 -10.58 -4.85 -3.94
CA PRO A 28 -10.77 -4.44 -5.32
C PRO A 28 -10.84 -2.93 -5.52
N GLN A 29 -11.45 -2.20 -4.59
CA GLN A 29 -11.61 -0.76 -4.69
C GLN A 29 -10.40 0.03 -4.19
N GLY A 30 -9.49 -0.58 -3.44
CA GLY A 30 -8.35 0.16 -2.91
C GLY A 30 -7.48 -0.61 -1.95
N ILE A 31 -6.57 0.14 -1.35
CA ILE A 31 -5.65 -0.36 -0.33
C ILE A 31 -5.90 0.46 0.93
N ASP A 32 -6.30 -0.22 1.99
CA ASP A 32 -6.60 0.41 3.28
C ASP A 32 -5.48 0.11 4.27
N ALA A 33 -5.14 1.08 5.11
CA ALA A 33 -4.16 0.90 6.16
C ALA A 33 -4.76 1.34 7.48
N LYS A 34 -4.93 0.38 8.40
CA LYS A 34 -5.55 0.63 9.69
C LYS A 34 -4.51 0.64 10.80
N PRO A 35 -4.26 1.80 11.44
CA PRO A 35 -3.41 1.85 12.63
C PRO A 35 -4.14 1.25 13.84
N GLY A 36 -3.39 0.98 14.89
CA GLY A 36 -3.98 0.49 16.14
C GLY A 36 -4.98 1.49 16.73
N GLU A 37 -4.73 2.77 16.55
CA GLU A 37 -5.61 3.85 16.98
C GLU A 37 -5.70 4.89 15.85
N GLY A 38 -6.85 5.51 15.72
CA GLY A 38 -7.05 6.59 14.76
C GLY A 38 -7.76 6.15 13.49
N THR A 39 -7.74 7.04 12.51
CA THR A 39 -8.49 6.89 11.27
C THR A 39 -7.77 5.97 10.30
N THR A 40 -8.53 5.12 9.60
CA THR A 40 -7.99 4.27 8.53
C THR A 40 -7.58 5.14 7.34
N PHE A 41 -6.37 4.89 6.82
CA PHE A 41 -5.90 5.54 5.59
C PHE A 41 -6.34 4.71 4.39
N LYS A 42 -6.72 5.38 3.30
CA LYS A 42 -7.25 4.70 2.11
C LYS A 42 -6.60 5.23 0.84
N LEU A 43 -6.25 4.32 -0.06
CA LEU A 43 -5.78 4.64 -1.41
C LEU A 43 -6.70 3.97 -2.42
N ALA A 44 -7.25 4.75 -3.37
CA ALA A 44 -8.13 4.23 -4.40
C ALA A 44 -7.33 3.44 -5.43
N SER A 45 -7.84 2.29 -5.86
CA SER A 45 -7.19 1.45 -6.87
C SER A 45 -6.99 2.16 -8.20
N THR A 46 -7.83 3.14 -8.53
CA THR A 46 -7.76 3.89 -9.78
C THR A 46 -6.67 4.96 -9.79
N GLU A 47 -6.12 5.32 -8.63
CA GLU A 47 -5.18 6.45 -8.49
C GLU A 47 -3.85 6.07 -7.88
N VAL A 48 -3.74 4.94 -7.22
CA VAL A 48 -2.55 4.57 -6.47
C VAL A 48 -1.32 4.45 -7.37
N LEU A 49 -0.18 4.93 -6.87
CA LEU A 49 1.11 4.82 -7.54
C LEU A 49 1.96 3.80 -6.78
N LEU A 50 2.50 2.81 -7.48
CA LEU A 50 3.32 1.75 -6.88
C LEU A 50 4.78 1.95 -7.22
N GLU A 51 5.64 1.78 -6.21
CA GLU A 51 7.09 1.84 -6.37
C GLU A 51 7.72 0.77 -5.50
N VAL A 52 8.94 0.36 -5.84
CA VAL A 52 9.72 -0.55 -5.01
C VAL A 52 11.00 0.15 -4.59
N GLY A 53 11.45 -0.12 -3.37
CA GLY A 53 12.66 0.53 -2.85
C GLY A 53 13.00 0.07 -1.44
N GLY A 54 13.51 1.00 -0.63
CA GLY A 54 13.99 0.72 0.72
C GLY A 54 15.40 0.17 0.72
N ALA A 55 15.97 -0.02 1.91
CA ALA A 55 17.34 -0.50 2.08
C ALA A 55 17.54 -1.90 1.50
N SER A 56 16.52 -2.76 1.59
CA SER A 56 16.57 -4.12 1.05
C SER A 56 16.21 -4.20 -0.42
N GLY A 57 15.63 -3.14 -1.00
CA GLY A 57 15.08 -3.15 -2.34
C GLY A 57 13.79 -3.95 -2.47
N LYS A 58 13.19 -4.36 -1.36
CA LYS A 58 11.99 -5.21 -1.34
C LYS A 58 10.75 -4.50 -0.78
N MET A 59 10.90 -3.27 -0.32
CA MET A 59 9.78 -2.50 0.19
C MET A 59 8.89 -2.04 -0.96
N VAL A 60 7.60 -2.33 -0.88
CA VAL A 60 6.62 -1.84 -1.86
C VAL A 60 5.93 -0.62 -1.27
N PHE A 61 5.98 0.49 -2.00
CA PHE A 61 5.35 1.75 -1.61
C PHE A 61 4.10 1.98 -2.45
N CYS A 62 3.01 2.32 -1.77
CA CYS A 62 1.74 2.66 -2.41
C CYS A 62 1.42 4.11 -2.03
N ARG A 63 1.35 5.00 -3.02
CA ARG A 63 1.20 6.43 -2.80
C ARG A 63 -0.02 6.99 -3.51
N ASN A 64 -0.59 8.06 -2.93
CA ASN A 64 -1.60 8.85 -3.63
C ASN A 64 -0.91 9.77 -4.66
N PRO A 65 -1.67 10.30 -5.66
CA PRO A 65 -1.06 11.16 -6.69
C PRO A 65 -0.35 12.39 -6.13
N GLU A 66 -0.84 12.95 -5.04
CA GLU A 66 -0.24 14.12 -4.38
C GLU A 66 1.01 13.78 -3.58
N LYS A 67 1.25 12.48 -3.35
CA LYS A 67 2.40 11.97 -2.57
C LYS A 67 2.43 12.46 -1.13
N THR A 68 1.25 12.74 -0.56
CA THR A 68 1.08 13.12 0.84
C THR A 68 0.81 11.92 1.74
N LEU A 69 0.47 10.77 1.16
CA LEU A 69 0.19 9.53 1.87
C LEU A 69 0.94 8.39 1.21
N THR A 70 1.73 7.65 2.00
CA THR A 70 2.44 6.46 1.54
C THR A 70 2.13 5.30 2.47
N ILE A 71 1.59 4.21 1.90
CA ILE A 71 1.41 2.93 2.60
C ILE A 71 2.48 1.99 2.07
N PHE A 72 3.21 1.31 2.96
CA PHE A 72 4.32 0.47 2.53
C PHE A 72 4.38 -0.84 3.31
N SER A 73 4.95 -1.87 2.67
CA SER A 73 5.13 -3.17 3.30
C SER A 73 6.27 -3.95 2.64
N GLU A 74 6.98 -4.75 3.45
CA GLU A 74 7.89 -5.79 2.97
C GLU A 74 7.31 -7.18 3.22
N ALA A 75 6.05 -7.27 3.65
CA ALA A 75 5.45 -8.54 4.03
C ALA A 75 5.48 -9.54 2.88
N PRO A 76 5.80 -10.81 3.14
CA PRO A 76 5.75 -11.84 2.10
C PRO A 76 4.35 -11.90 1.49
N GLY A 77 4.30 -11.92 0.16
CA GLY A 77 3.03 -12.00 -0.56
C GLY A 77 2.34 -10.68 -0.86
N PHE A 78 2.81 -9.56 -0.30
CA PHE A 78 2.16 -8.27 -0.55
C PHE A 78 2.23 -7.87 -2.03
N LEU A 79 3.42 -7.88 -2.62
CA LEU A 79 3.58 -7.58 -4.04
C LEU A 79 2.80 -8.57 -4.91
N LYS A 80 2.86 -9.85 -4.56
CA LYS A 80 2.12 -10.89 -5.29
C LYS A 80 0.60 -10.59 -5.28
N ALA A 81 0.07 -10.18 -4.15
CA ALA A 81 -1.35 -9.81 -4.05
C ALA A 81 -1.69 -8.65 -5.00
N LEU A 82 -0.78 -7.69 -5.13
CA LEU A 82 -0.98 -6.56 -6.05
C LEU A 82 -0.90 -6.99 -7.52
N THR A 83 -0.04 -7.96 -7.85
CA THR A 83 0.02 -8.51 -9.21
C THR A 83 -1.25 -9.26 -9.59
N LEU A 84 -2.01 -9.75 -8.60
CA LEU A 84 -3.28 -10.46 -8.82
C LEU A 84 -4.49 -9.56 -8.67
N HIS A 85 -4.28 -8.27 -8.48
CA HIS A 85 -5.35 -7.31 -8.25
C HIS A 85 -6.25 -7.19 -9.49
N PRO A 86 -7.59 -7.12 -9.30
CA PRO A 86 -8.52 -7.03 -10.43
C PRO A 86 -8.51 -5.69 -11.17
N ASN A 87 -8.04 -4.61 -10.53
CA ASN A 87 -7.97 -3.31 -11.18
C ASN A 87 -6.74 -3.26 -12.10
N PRO A 88 -6.91 -2.94 -13.41
CA PRO A 88 -5.78 -2.93 -14.34
C PRO A 88 -4.68 -1.94 -13.97
N HIS A 89 -5.03 -0.79 -13.38
CA HIS A 89 -4.06 0.22 -12.97
C HIS A 89 -3.09 -0.32 -11.91
N VAL A 90 -3.63 -1.04 -10.90
CA VAL A 90 -2.80 -1.68 -9.87
C VAL A 90 -2.02 -2.85 -10.47
N HIS A 91 -2.71 -3.73 -11.21
CA HIS A 91 -2.13 -4.93 -11.78
C HIS A 91 -0.92 -4.63 -12.67
N GLN A 92 -1.06 -3.67 -13.59
CA GLN A 92 0.01 -3.33 -14.52
C GLN A 92 1.22 -2.72 -13.83
N GLN A 93 1.00 -1.84 -12.86
CA GLN A 93 2.10 -1.27 -12.08
C GLN A 93 2.83 -2.35 -11.28
N ALA A 94 2.09 -3.25 -10.64
CA ALA A 94 2.69 -4.32 -9.85
C ALA A 94 3.54 -5.25 -10.71
N LEU A 95 3.08 -5.60 -11.91
CA LEU A 95 3.88 -6.41 -12.84
C LEU A 95 5.15 -5.68 -13.27
N SER A 96 5.07 -4.36 -13.43
CA SER A 96 6.21 -3.55 -13.87
C SER A 96 7.33 -3.50 -12.82
N ILE A 97 7.00 -3.56 -11.54
CA ILE A 97 7.98 -3.47 -10.44
C ILE A 97 8.35 -4.84 -9.85
N GLU A 98 7.70 -5.89 -10.27
CA GLU A 98 7.96 -7.26 -9.77
C GLU A 98 9.36 -7.84 -10.19
#